data_dceb583914f62e889606aa607fa5a194
#
_entry.id   dceb583914f62e889606aa607fa5a194
#
_cell.length_a   1.000
_cell.length_b   1.000
_cell.length_c   1.000
_cell.angle_alpha   90.00
_cell.angle_beta   90.00
_cell.angle_gamma   90.00
#
_symmetry.space_group_name_H-M   'P 1'
#
loop_
_entity.id
_entity.type
_entity.pdbx_description
1 polymer ?
#
loop_
_entity_poly.entity_id
_entity_poly.type
_entity_poly.pdbx_seq_one_letter_code
_entity_poly.pdbx_strand_id
1 'polypeptide(L)'
;IKVISGDNAAAVGAIAAEAGVPNGRDAVDARTLDPESARFDAEVQTRTAFGRVTPTQKRAMVHALQADGRVVAMTGDGVNDVLALKDADVGVAMGSGSPAARAVSRIVLLDNSFATLPHVVAEGRRVIGNIERVATLFLTKTLYSILLALLVAVTAVPFPFLPRHVTLIAWFTIGIPAFFLALAPNTARAQDGFVRRVLDAAVPGGIGAALASYGAYLTARAVLGTGHDLRVLTSSTAFLALI
;
A
#
# COMPACT_ATOMS: atom_id res chain seq x y z
N ILE A 1 -5.55 -20.41 -2.03
CA ILE A 1 -4.43 -20.91 -2.87
C ILE A 1 -4.99 -21.87 -3.88
N LYS A 2 -4.49 -21.82 -5.13
CA LYS A 2 -4.81 -22.78 -6.19
C LYS A 2 -3.51 -23.29 -6.80
N VAL A 3 -3.47 -24.59 -7.09
CA VAL A 3 -2.35 -25.27 -7.75
C VAL A 3 -2.77 -25.59 -9.17
N ILE A 4 -2.04 -25.06 -10.15
CA ILE A 4 -2.32 -25.24 -11.57
C ILE A 4 -1.07 -25.74 -12.28
N SER A 5 -1.17 -26.89 -12.97
CA SER A 5 -0.04 -27.48 -13.70
C SER A 5 -0.49 -28.07 -15.04
N GLY A 6 0.46 -28.15 -15.98
CA GLY A 6 0.29 -28.93 -17.20
C GLY A 6 0.37 -30.46 -16.98
N ASP A 7 0.79 -30.91 -15.80
CA ASP A 7 0.96 -32.32 -15.46
C ASP A 7 -0.38 -33.02 -15.21
N ASN A 8 -0.32 -34.36 -15.07
CA ASN A 8 -1.49 -35.16 -14.81
C ASN A 8 -2.20 -34.74 -13.52
N ALA A 9 -3.53 -34.65 -13.54
CA ALA A 9 -4.35 -34.22 -12.41
C ALA A 9 -4.09 -35.04 -11.13
N ALA A 10 -3.91 -36.36 -11.23
CA ALA A 10 -3.62 -37.21 -10.08
C ALA A 10 -2.27 -36.86 -9.42
N ALA A 11 -1.23 -36.57 -10.24
CA ALA A 11 0.08 -36.18 -9.72
C ALA A 11 0.00 -34.80 -9.07
N VAL A 12 -0.68 -33.83 -9.71
CA VAL A 12 -0.90 -32.50 -9.15
C VAL A 12 -1.66 -32.57 -7.82
N GLY A 13 -2.70 -33.40 -7.76
CA GLY A 13 -3.47 -33.63 -6.54
C GLY A 13 -2.64 -34.23 -5.39
N ALA A 14 -1.79 -35.19 -5.69
CA ALA A 14 -0.89 -35.78 -4.69
C ALA A 14 0.09 -34.77 -4.13
N ILE A 15 0.76 -33.99 -5.00
CA ILE A 15 1.71 -32.91 -4.62
C ILE A 15 1.01 -31.81 -3.84
N ALA A 16 -0.16 -31.38 -4.28
CA ALA A 16 -0.93 -30.34 -3.60
C ALA A 16 -1.33 -30.78 -2.17
N ALA A 17 -1.72 -32.04 -2.01
CA ALA A 17 -2.06 -32.61 -0.70
C ALA A 17 -0.84 -32.72 0.21
N GLU A 18 0.31 -33.18 -0.32
CA GLU A 18 1.57 -33.26 0.41
C GLU A 18 2.06 -31.85 0.86
N ALA A 19 1.86 -30.84 0.00
CA ALA A 19 2.13 -29.44 0.33
C ALA A 19 1.12 -28.83 1.32
N GLY A 20 0.13 -29.58 1.80
CA GLY A 20 -0.86 -29.11 2.77
C GLY A 20 -1.94 -28.21 2.19
N VAL A 21 -2.15 -28.20 0.88
CA VAL A 21 -3.21 -27.42 0.25
C VAL A 21 -4.58 -28.06 0.57
N PRO A 22 -5.52 -27.31 1.17
CA PRO A 22 -6.85 -27.84 1.48
C PRO A 22 -7.54 -28.38 0.23
N ASN A 23 -8.12 -29.57 0.33
CA ASN A 23 -8.78 -30.30 -0.76
C ASN A 23 -7.87 -30.54 -1.99
N GLY A 24 -6.54 -30.53 -1.80
CA GLY A 24 -5.57 -30.69 -2.89
C GLY A 24 -5.71 -32.03 -3.65
N ARG A 25 -6.14 -33.11 -2.97
CA ARG A 25 -6.32 -34.45 -3.60
C ARG A 25 -7.41 -34.46 -4.68
N ASP A 26 -8.41 -33.59 -4.58
CA ASP A 26 -9.53 -33.51 -5.50
C ASP A 26 -9.16 -32.65 -6.74
N ALA A 27 -8.07 -33.00 -7.39
CA ALA A 27 -7.60 -32.27 -8.57
C ALA A 27 -8.49 -32.55 -9.78
N VAL A 28 -8.85 -31.48 -10.48
CA VAL A 28 -9.65 -31.53 -11.70
C VAL A 28 -8.76 -31.65 -12.93
N ASP A 29 -9.13 -32.50 -13.87
CA ASP A 29 -8.50 -32.56 -15.20
C ASP A 29 -9.08 -31.45 -16.07
N ALA A 30 -8.28 -30.41 -16.35
CA ALA A 30 -8.71 -29.24 -17.07
C ALA A 30 -9.10 -29.50 -18.52
N ARG A 31 -8.76 -30.65 -19.11
CA ARG A 31 -9.22 -31.05 -20.46
C ARG A 31 -10.74 -31.25 -20.52
N THR A 32 -11.38 -31.51 -19.37
CA THR A 32 -12.85 -31.67 -19.28
C THR A 32 -13.58 -30.35 -19.09
N LEU A 33 -12.86 -29.25 -19.01
CA LEU A 33 -13.39 -27.92 -18.74
C LEU A 33 -13.22 -27.01 -19.97
N ASP A 34 -14.33 -26.49 -20.47
CA ASP A 34 -14.33 -25.46 -21.50
C ASP A 34 -14.21 -24.07 -20.85
N PRO A 35 -13.16 -23.27 -21.18
CA PRO A 35 -12.93 -21.95 -20.61
C PRO A 35 -14.09 -20.95 -20.80
N GLU A 36 -14.95 -21.15 -21.78
CA GLU A 36 -16.10 -20.27 -22.05
C GLU A 36 -17.38 -20.69 -21.33
N SER A 37 -17.33 -21.79 -20.54
CA SER A 37 -18.50 -22.33 -19.86
C SER A 37 -18.63 -21.79 -18.43
N ALA A 38 -19.88 -21.54 -17.99
CA ALA A 38 -20.18 -21.22 -16.59
C ALA A 38 -19.69 -22.31 -15.60
N ARG A 39 -19.55 -23.56 -16.06
CA ARG A 39 -18.99 -24.67 -15.29
C ARG A 39 -17.50 -24.42 -15.00
N PHE A 40 -16.75 -23.88 -15.95
CA PHE A 40 -15.33 -23.55 -15.74
C PHE A 40 -15.17 -22.56 -14.60
N ASP A 41 -15.93 -21.47 -14.60
CA ASP A 41 -15.87 -20.46 -13.56
C ASP A 41 -16.24 -21.04 -12.18
N ALA A 42 -17.29 -21.86 -12.11
CA ALA A 42 -17.71 -22.51 -10.86
C ALA A 42 -16.64 -23.48 -10.32
N GLU A 43 -16.00 -24.28 -11.16
CA GLU A 43 -14.92 -25.17 -10.77
C GLU A 43 -13.66 -24.37 -10.35
N VAL A 44 -13.32 -23.30 -11.09
CA VAL A 44 -12.21 -22.41 -10.73
C VAL A 44 -12.43 -21.75 -9.37
N GLN A 45 -13.65 -21.38 -9.03
CA GLN A 45 -13.95 -20.78 -7.73
C GLN A 45 -13.87 -21.78 -6.58
N THR A 46 -14.36 -23.00 -6.77
CA THR A 46 -14.52 -24.00 -5.71
C THR A 46 -13.32 -24.95 -5.52
N ARG A 47 -12.69 -25.39 -6.60
CA ARG A 47 -11.59 -26.34 -6.57
C ARG A 47 -10.24 -25.69 -6.32
N THR A 48 -9.29 -26.45 -5.79
CA THR A 48 -7.96 -25.96 -5.40
C THR A 48 -6.82 -26.48 -6.26
N ALA A 49 -6.99 -27.62 -6.94
CA ALA A 49 -5.96 -28.23 -7.76
C ALA A 49 -6.47 -28.56 -9.17
N PHE A 50 -5.66 -28.23 -10.18
CA PHE A 50 -5.98 -28.44 -11.59
C PHE A 50 -4.78 -28.99 -12.33
N GLY A 51 -4.96 -30.12 -12.99
CA GLY A 51 -3.96 -30.73 -13.85
C GLY A 51 -4.29 -30.60 -15.33
N ARG A 52 -3.31 -30.82 -16.19
CA ARG A 52 -3.41 -30.73 -17.66
C ARG A 52 -3.95 -29.38 -18.17
N VAL A 53 -3.59 -28.32 -17.46
CA VAL A 53 -4.02 -26.95 -17.76
C VAL A 53 -3.20 -26.37 -18.91
N THR A 54 -3.86 -25.90 -19.95
CA THR A 54 -3.23 -25.20 -21.08
C THR A 54 -2.89 -23.75 -20.73
N PRO A 55 -1.97 -23.08 -21.45
CA PRO A 55 -1.67 -21.67 -21.24
C PRO A 55 -2.89 -20.75 -21.33
N THR A 56 -3.80 -21.02 -22.28
CA THR A 56 -5.06 -20.28 -22.42
C THR A 56 -5.99 -20.49 -21.24
N GLN A 57 -6.09 -21.71 -20.73
CA GLN A 57 -6.89 -22.00 -19.53
C GLN A 57 -6.28 -21.36 -18.28
N LYS A 58 -4.95 -21.30 -18.12
CA LYS A 58 -4.30 -20.58 -17.02
C LYS A 58 -4.72 -19.11 -16.99
N ARG A 59 -4.71 -18.47 -18.17
CA ARG A 59 -5.18 -17.10 -18.35
C ARG A 59 -6.66 -16.95 -18.00
N ALA A 60 -7.52 -17.85 -18.51
CA ALA A 60 -8.95 -17.84 -18.22
C ALA A 60 -9.24 -18.01 -16.71
N MET A 61 -8.47 -18.86 -16.00
CA MET A 61 -8.57 -19.01 -14.55
C MET A 61 -8.25 -17.70 -13.79
N VAL A 62 -7.26 -16.95 -14.24
CA VAL A 62 -6.95 -15.63 -13.67
C VAL A 62 -8.15 -14.70 -13.86
N HIS A 63 -8.68 -14.61 -15.07
CA HIS A 63 -9.83 -13.75 -15.36
C HIS A 63 -11.09 -14.16 -14.59
N ALA A 64 -11.38 -15.46 -14.46
CA ALA A 64 -12.52 -15.96 -13.68
C ALA A 64 -12.43 -15.56 -12.19
N LEU A 65 -11.24 -15.58 -11.62
CA LEU A 65 -11.03 -15.14 -10.23
C LEU A 65 -11.13 -13.61 -10.09
N GLN A 66 -10.63 -12.85 -11.06
CA GLN A 66 -10.75 -11.38 -11.08
C GLN A 66 -12.20 -10.93 -11.26
N ALA A 67 -12.98 -11.64 -12.10
CA ALA A 67 -14.41 -11.37 -12.28
C ALA A 67 -15.22 -11.57 -10.99
N ASP A 68 -14.76 -12.46 -10.10
CA ASP A 68 -15.31 -12.64 -8.74
C ASP A 68 -14.83 -11.57 -7.72
N GLY A 69 -14.18 -10.51 -8.20
CA GLY A 69 -13.68 -9.41 -7.37
C GLY A 69 -12.41 -9.72 -6.57
N ARG A 70 -11.70 -10.80 -6.89
CA ARG A 70 -10.45 -11.19 -6.20
C ARG A 70 -9.23 -10.53 -6.81
N VAL A 71 -8.31 -10.14 -5.97
CA VAL A 71 -6.95 -9.77 -6.38
C VAL A 71 -6.13 -11.03 -6.55
N VAL A 72 -5.65 -11.28 -7.76
CA VAL A 72 -5.00 -12.54 -8.16
C VAL A 72 -3.49 -12.36 -8.25
N ALA A 73 -2.75 -13.11 -7.44
CA ALA A 73 -1.31 -13.32 -7.62
C ALA A 73 -1.07 -14.63 -8.37
N MET A 74 -0.31 -14.59 -9.46
CA MET A 74 0.10 -15.76 -10.25
C MET A 74 1.60 -15.96 -10.14
N THR A 75 2.01 -17.18 -9.79
CA THR A 75 3.43 -17.56 -9.78
C THR A 75 3.70 -18.58 -10.89
N GLY A 76 4.77 -18.36 -11.66
CA GLY A 76 5.17 -19.26 -12.74
C GLY A 76 6.62 -19.02 -13.18
N ASP A 77 7.20 -19.99 -13.87
CA ASP A 77 8.59 -19.97 -14.34
C ASP A 77 8.70 -20.25 -15.84
N GLY A 78 7.67 -20.82 -16.44
CA GLY A 78 7.67 -21.26 -17.84
C GLY A 78 7.15 -20.23 -18.83
N VAL A 79 7.44 -20.46 -20.10
CA VAL A 79 6.86 -19.69 -21.22
C VAL A 79 5.33 -19.88 -21.27
N ASN A 80 4.85 -21.03 -20.82
CA ASN A 80 3.42 -21.36 -20.77
C ASN A 80 2.63 -20.52 -19.74
N ASP A 81 3.34 -19.83 -18.84
CA ASP A 81 2.74 -19.00 -17.78
C ASP A 81 2.64 -17.53 -18.16
N VAL A 82 3.32 -17.11 -19.24
CA VAL A 82 3.47 -15.70 -19.64
C VAL A 82 2.14 -14.96 -19.73
N LEU A 83 1.12 -15.57 -20.34
CA LEU A 83 -0.20 -14.94 -20.48
C LEU A 83 -0.88 -14.73 -19.13
N ALA A 84 -0.87 -15.76 -18.29
CA ALA A 84 -1.46 -15.70 -16.96
C ALA A 84 -0.68 -14.75 -16.01
N LEU A 85 0.66 -14.76 -16.08
CA LEU A 85 1.52 -13.84 -15.33
C LEU A 85 1.27 -12.37 -15.70
N LYS A 86 1.08 -12.09 -16.99
CA LYS A 86 0.83 -10.74 -17.49
C LYS A 86 -0.53 -10.20 -17.05
N ASP A 87 -1.56 -11.05 -17.08
CA ASP A 87 -2.95 -10.65 -16.82
C ASP A 87 -3.29 -10.67 -15.31
N ALA A 88 -2.49 -11.36 -14.49
CA ALA A 88 -2.65 -11.34 -13.04
C ALA A 88 -2.36 -9.95 -12.45
N ASP A 89 -3.03 -9.60 -11.36
CA ASP A 89 -2.79 -8.34 -10.63
C ASP A 89 -1.35 -8.28 -10.12
N VAL A 90 -0.80 -9.44 -9.70
CA VAL A 90 0.60 -9.58 -9.29
C VAL A 90 1.20 -10.83 -9.95
N GLY A 91 1.93 -10.65 -11.06
CA GLY A 91 2.75 -11.71 -11.65
C GLY A 91 4.06 -11.87 -10.89
N VAL A 92 4.41 -13.11 -10.51
CA VAL A 92 5.64 -13.48 -9.80
C VAL A 92 6.40 -14.53 -10.60
N ALA A 93 7.61 -14.23 -11.07
CA ALA A 93 8.47 -15.19 -11.76
C ALA A 93 9.61 -15.67 -10.86
N MET A 94 10.07 -16.89 -11.10
CA MET A 94 11.32 -17.39 -10.53
C MET A 94 12.53 -16.81 -11.25
N GLY A 95 13.62 -16.56 -10.54
CA GLY A 95 14.87 -16.02 -11.12
C GLY A 95 15.47 -16.94 -12.20
N SER A 96 15.36 -18.26 -12.01
CA SER A 96 15.74 -19.28 -13.01
C SER A 96 14.70 -19.51 -14.11
N GLY A 97 13.54 -18.85 -14.02
CA GLY A 97 12.47 -18.98 -15.01
C GLY A 97 12.83 -18.40 -16.37
N SER A 98 11.97 -18.63 -17.34
CA SER A 98 12.18 -18.17 -18.71
C SER A 98 12.34 -16.64 -18.78
N PRO A 99 13.18 -16.10 -19.68
CA PRO A 99 13.30 -14.66 -19.88
C PRO A 99 11.93 -13.98 -20.16
N ALA A 100 11.04 -14.66 -20.88
CA ALA A 100 9.72 -14.16 -21.19
C ALA A 100 8.82 -14.04 -19.94
N ALA A 101 8.84 -15.06 -19.05
CA ALA A 101 8.11 -15.01 -17.78
C ALA A 101 8.62 -13.86 -16.88
N ARG A 102 9.95 -13.73 -16.76
CA ARG A 102 10.55 -12.63 -15.98
C ARG A 102 10.23 -11.24 -16.54
N ALA A 103 10.20 -11.10 -17.87
CA ALA A 103 9.93 -9.81 -18.52
C ALA A 103 8.50 -9.29 -18.30
N VAL A 104 7.50 -10.18 -18.11
CA VAL A 104 6.11 -9.81 -17.92
C VAL A 104 5.71 -9.74 -16.44
N SER A 105 6.52 -10.29 -15.54
CA SER A 105 6.21 -10.37 -14.12
C SER A 105 6.54 -9.06 -13.40
N ARG A 106 5.74 -8.73 -12.38
CA ARG A 106 5.97 -7.55 -11.52
C ARG A 106 7.00 -7.81 -10.44
N ILE A 107 7.18 -9.08 -10.05
CA ILE A 107 8.14 -9.53 -9.03
C ILE A 107 8.95 -10.68 -9.62
N VAL A 108 10.26 -10.68 -9.37
CA VAL A 108 11.15 -11.79 -9.71
C VAL A 108 11.85 -12.26 -8.45
N LEU A 109 11.67 -13.53 -8.08
CA LEU A 109 12.30 -14.15 -6.92
C LEU A 109 13.69 -14.67 -7.33
N LEU A 110 14.74 -13.89 -7.07
CA LEU A 110 16.09 -14.18 -7.50
C LEU A 110 16.69 -15.43 -6.82
N ASP A 111 16.23 -15.74 -5.61
CA ASP A 111 16.62 -16.92 -4.84
C ASP A 111 15.85 -18.20 -5.22
N ASN A 112 14.92 -18.11 -6.17
CA ASN A 112 14.04 -19.20 -6.59
C ASN A 112 13.23 -19.84 -5.47
N SER A 113 13.02 -19.11 -4.38
CA SER A 113 12.33 -19.60 -3.19
C SER A 113 10.94 -18.97 -3.03
N PHE A 114 9.90 -19.79 -3.11
CA PHE A 114 8.53 -19.35 -2.80
C PHE A 114 8.39 -18.90 -1.33
N ALA A 115 9.24 -19.44 -0.43
CA ALA A 115 9.26 -19.07 0.98
C ALA A 115 9.63 -17.61 1.23
N THR A 116 10.19 -16.90 0.25
CA THR A 116 10.50 -15.46 0.30
C THR A 116 9.25 -14.57 0.18
N LEU A 117 8.15 -15.06 -0.42
CA LEU A 117 6.92 -14.27 -0.60
C LEU A 117 6.32 -13.71 0.70
N PRO A 118 6.25 -14.42 1.82
CA PRO A 118 5.79 -13.85 3.09
C PRO A 118 6.60 -12.62 3.51
N HIS A 119 7.92 -12.61 3.28
CA HIS A 119 8.79 -11.47 3.56
C HIS A 119 8.49 -10.29 2.63
N VAL A 120 8.26 -10.56 1.34
CA VAL A 120 7.86 -9.52 0.37
C VAL A 120 6.54 -8.88 0.78
N VAL A 121 5.56 -9.68 1.20
CA VAL A 121 4.26 -9.18 1.69
C VAL A 121 4.42 -8.36 2.97
N ALA A 122 5.26 -8.82 3.91
CA ALA A 122 5.54 -8.10 5.15
C ALA A 122 6.19 -6.74 4.87
N GLU A 123 7.15 -6.69 3.95
CA GLU A 123 7.80 -5.45 3.52
C GLU A 123 6.83 -4.50 2.82
N GLY A 124 5.97 -5.01 1.93
CA GLY A 124 4.91 -4.21 1.30
C GLY A 124 3.96 -3.60 2.33
N ARG A 125 3.57 -4.34 3.36
CA ARG A 125 2.74 -3.81 4.46
C ARG A 125 3.46 -2.73 5.25
N ARG A 126 4.74 -2.94 5.53
CA ARG A 126 5.59 -1.94 6.21
C ARG A 126 5.63 -0.63 5.42
N VAL A 127 5.90 -0.72 4.13
CA VAL A 127 6.00 0.45 3.24
C VAL A 127 4.66 1.20 3.17
N ILE A 128 3.55 0.50 2.94
CA ILE A 128 2.22 1.15 2.86
C ILE A 128 1.87 1.84 4.18
N GLY A 129 2.08 1.18 5.32
CA GLY A 129 1.78 1.77 6.63
C GLY A 129 2.67 2.98 6.96
N ASN A 130 3.93 2.96 6.53
CA ASN A 130 4.84 4.09 6.73
C ASN A 130 4.47 5.27 5.81
N ILE A 131 4.08 5.00 4.55
CA ILE A 131 3.55 6.02 3.64
C ILE A 131 2.31 6.69 4.24
N GLU A 132 1.39 5.93 4.85
CA GLU A 132 0.19 6.47 5.47
C GLU A 132 0.53 7.45 6.61
N ARG A 133 1.47 7.08 7.49
CA ARG A 133 1.94 7.95 8.59
C ARG A 133 2.58 9.24 8.07
N VAL A 134 3.47 9.11 7.10
CA VAL A 134 4.17 10.25 6.49
C VAL A 134 3.18 11.15 5.75
N ALA A 135 2.24 10.58 4.99
CA ALA A 135 1.19 11.34 4.31
C ALA A 135 0.32 12.13 5.29
N THR A 136 -0.01 11.55 6.45
CA THR A 136 -0.75 12.25 7.52
C THR A 136 0.00 13.47 8.01
N LEU A 137 1.31 13.36 8.28
CA LEU A 137 2.13 14.52 8.71
C LEU A 137 2.14 15.63 7.66
N PHE A 138 2.36 15.28 6.39
CA PHE A 138 2.39 16.27 5.31
C PHE A 138 1.05 16.95 5.10
N LEU A 139 -0.05 16.18 5.17
CA LEU A 139 -1.38 16.73 4.99
C LEU A 139 -1.79 17.62 6.16
N THR A 140 -1.47 17.22 7.39
CA THR A 140 -1.65 18.05 8.61
C THR A 140 -0.96 19.39 8.45
N LYS A 141 0.31 19.38 7.99
CA LYS A 141 1.06 20.62 7.73
C LYS A 141 0.39 21.49 6.67
N THR A 142 0.00 20.89 5.55
CA THR A 142 -0.63 21.62 4.46
C THR A 142 -1.91 22.29 4.94
N LEU A 143 -2.73 21.56 5.68
CA LEU A 143 -4.01 22.03 6.17
C LEU A 143 -3.83 23.18 7.18
N TYR A 144 -2.95 23.03 8.20
CA TYR A 144 -2.75 24.12 9.15
C TYR A 144 -2.17 25.36 8.47
N SER A 145 -1.31 25.20 7.46
CA SER A 145 -0.73 26.35 6.75
C SER A 145 -1.79 27.13 5.96
N ILE A 146 -2.69 26.42 5.28
CA ILE A 146 -3.80 27.04 4.55
C ILE A 146 -4.75 27.75 5.53
N LEU A 147 -5.16 27.08 6.60
CA LEU A 147 -6.06 27.66 7.60
C LEU A 147 -5.44 28.87 8.28
N LEU A 148 -4.16 28.82 8.64
CA LEU A 148 -3.45 29.94 9.22
C LEU A 148 -3.37 31.12 8.25
N ALA A 149 -3.09 30.88 6.97
CA ALA A 149 -3.09 31.93 5.95
C ALA A 149 -4.47 32.58 5.79
N LEU A 150 -5.54 31.78 5.81
CA LEU A 150 -6.93 32.30 5.77
C LEU A 150 -7.27 33.12 7.00
N LEU A 151 -6.93 32.66 8.21
CA LEU A 151 -7.16 33.41 9.45
C LEU A 151 -6.45 34.75 9.44
N VAL A 152 -5.20 34.76 9.00
CA VAL A 152 -4.39 35.99 8.88
C VAL A 152 -4.98 36.93 7.83
N ALA A 153 -5.41 36.41 6.69
CA ALA A 153 -6.03 37.22 5.62
C ALA A 153 -7.35 37.89 6.08
N VAL A 154 -8.21 37.11 6.76
CA VAL A 154 -9.51 37.59 7.27
C VAL A 154 -9.35 38.67 8.37
N THR A 155 -8.35 38.50 9.23
CA THR A 155 -8.12 39.40 10.36
C THR A 155 -7.19 40.56 10.03
N ALA A 156 -6.64 40.57 8.81
CA ALA A 156 -5.71 41.61 8.35
C ALA A 156 -4.50 41.85 9.29
N VAL A 157 -4.05 40.80 9.97
CA VAL A 157 -2.85 40.86 10.82
C VAL A 157 -1.61 40.43 10.04
N PRO A 158 -0.39 40.87 10.40
CA PRO A 158 0.84 40.40 9.76
C PRO A 158 0.98 38.88 9.96
N PHE A 159 1.55 38.18 8.95
CA PHE A 159 1.78 36.74 9.05
C PHE A 159 2.74 36.40 10.19
N PRO A 160 2.40 35.42 11.06
CA PRO A 160 3.14 35.15 12.30
C PRO A 160 4.54 34.56 12.08
N PHE A 161 4.81 33.97 10.92
CA PHE A 161 6.07 33.29 10.64
C PHE A 161 6.89 34.03 9.57
N LEU A 162 8.21 33.97 9.75
CA LEU A 162 9.16 34.26 8.67
C LEU A 162 9.48 32.95 7.91
N PRO A 163 9.89 33.01 6.63
CA PRO A 163 10.23 31.80 5.86
C PRO A 163 11.21 30.85 6.56
N ARG A 164 12.23 31.39 7.23
CA ARG A 164 13.20 30.62 8.01
C ARG A 164 12.56 29.84 9.17
N HIS A 165 11.53 30.39 9.82
CA HIS A 165 10.82 29.70 10.91
C HIS A 165 10.02 28.52 10.36
N VAL A 166 9.36 28.69 9.23
CA VAL A 166 8.60 27.61 8.56
C VAL A 166 9.53 26.45 8.15
N THR A 167 10.75 26.77 7.72
CA THR A 167 11.75 25.75 7.39
C THR A 167 12.17 24.95 8.63
N LEU A 168 12.47 25.60 9.74
CA LEU A 168 12.81 24.92 10.99
C LEU A 168 11.64 24.06 11.51
N ILE A 169 10.44 24.62 11.54
CA ILE A 169 9.23 23.87 11.93
C ILE A 169 9.09 22.64 11.06
N ALA A 170 9.22 22.75 9.73
CA ALA A 170 9.09 21.63 8.81
C ALA A 170 10.17 20.54 9.07
N TRP A 171 11.40 20.94 9.36
CA TRP A 171 12.46 19.99 9.68
C TRP A 171 12.16 19.16 10.93
N PHE A 172 11.75 19.81 12.00
CA PHE A 172 11.53 19.16 13.29
C PHE A 172 10.18 18.44 13.38
N THR A 173 9.14 18.96 12.75
CA THR A 173 7.79 18.34 12.84
C THR A 173 7.51 17.31 11.74
N ILE A 174 8.23 17.37 10.62
CA ILE A 174 8.02 16.44 9.50
C ILE A 174 9.31 15.72 9.13
N GLY A 175 10.39 16.45 8.82
CA GLY A 175 11.60 15.84 8.26
C GLY A 175 12.18 14.75 9.15
N ILE A 176 12.47 15.09 10.40
CA ILE A 176 13.03 14.15 11.37
C ILE A 176 12.02 13.05 11.75
N PRO A 177 10.77 13.36 12.15
CA PRO A 177 9.79 12.32 12.44
C PRO A 177 9.50 11.40 11.25
N ALA A 178 9.37 11.92 10.03
CA ALA A 178 9.13 11.11 8.84
C ALA A 178 10.28 10.13 8.57
N PHE A 179 11.52 10.54 8.79
CA PHE A 179 12.69 9.66 8.68
C PHE A 179 12.58 8.47 9.65
N PHE A 180 12.32 8.72 10.93
CA PHE A 180 12.18 7.65 11.92
C PHE A 180 10.93 6.80 11.67
N LEU A 181 9.83 7.38 11.26
CA LEU A 181 8.60 6.65 10.90
C LEU A 181 8.81 5.75 9.68
N ALA A 182 9.63 6.17 8.71
CA ALA A 182 9.96 5.34 7.54
C ALA A 182 10.78 4.09 7.91
N LEU A 183 11.55 4.15 8.99
CA LEU A 183 12.32 3.01 9.51
C LEU A 183 11.50 2.11 10.46
N ALA A 184 10.39 2.62 11.00
CA ALA A 184 9.60 1.90 12.00
C ALA A 184 9.00 0.61 11.41
N PRO A 185 9.06 -0.51 12.15
CA PRO A 185 8.39 -1.74 11.76
C PRO A 185 6.87 -1.53 11.73
N ASN A 186 6.22 -2.07 10.71
CA ASN A 186 4.77 -2.09 10.62
C ASN A 186 4.32 -3.43 10.06
N THR A 187 3.65 -4.23 10.88
CA THR A 187 3.11 -5.54 10.51
C THR A 187 1.61 -5.52 10.26
N ALA A 188 0.97 -4.35 10.44
CA ALA A 188 -0.47 -4.21 10.27
C ALA A 188 -0.88 -4.54 8.82
N ARG A 189 -1.99 -5.26 8.69
CA ARG A 189 -2.57 -5.53 7.37
C ARG A 189 -3.02 -4.22 6.74
N ALA A 190 -2.64 -4.01 5.47
CA ALA A 190 -3.16 -2.89 4.69
C ALA A 190 -4.69 -2.96 4.64
N GLN A 191 -5.34 -1.83 4.91
CA GLN A 191 -6.79 -1.69 4.90
C GLN A 191 -7.21 -0.79 3.76
N ASP A 192 -8.41 -1.00 3.24
CA ASP A 192 -9.00 -0.13 2.24
C ASP A 192 -9.31 1.26 2.82
N GLY A 193 -9.42 2.28 1.93
CA GLY A 193 -9.76 3.63 2.36
C GLY A 193 -8.58 4.45 2.89
N PHE A 194 -7.39 4.26 2.34
CA PHE A 194 -6.17 5.01 2.66
C PHE A 194 -6.40 6.53 2.77
N VAL A 195 -7.02 7.14 1.76
CA VAL A 195 -7.27 8.59 1.72
C VAL A 195 -8.15 9.03 2.89
N ARG A 196 -9.20 8.27 3.19
CA ARG A 196 -10.11 8.58 4.29
C ARG A 196 -9.38 8.54 5.64
N ARG A 197 -8.60 7.49 5.91
CA ARG A 197 -7.85 7.39 7.18
C ARG A 197 -6.85 8.52 7.36
N VAL A 198 -6.13 8.88 6.27
CA VAL A 198 -5.19 10.02 6.30
C VAL A 198 -5.95 11.33 6.58
N LEU A 199 -7.10 11.55 5.95
CA LEU A 199 -7.94 12.73 6.19
C LEU A 199 -8.51 12.75 7.61
N ASP A 200 -9.05 11.63 8.10
CA ASP A 200 -9.64 11.53 9.44
C ASP A 200 -8.63 11.86 10.55
N ALA A 201 -7.34 11.59 10.33
CA ALA A 201 -6.27 11.95 11.25
C ALA A 201 -5.73 13.37 11.01
N ALA A 202 -5.51 13.76 9.76
CA ALA A 202 -4.85 15.02 9.41
C ALA A 202 -5.76 16.24 9.59
N VAL A 203 -7.08 16.10 9.37
CA VAL A 203 -8.02 17.25 9.46
C VAL A 203 -8.14 17.78 10.88
N PRO A 204 -8.44 16.97 11.91
CA PRO A 204 -8.48 17.48 13.29
C PRO A 204 -7.13 18.04 13.74
N GLY A 205 -6.02 17.35 13.41
CA GLY A 205 -4.67 17.80 13.73
C GLY A 205 -4.33 19.15 13.11
N GLY A 206 -4.63 19.31 11.81
CA GLY A 206 -4.39 20.56 11.08
C GLY A 206 -5.22 21.73 11.60
N ILE A 207 -6.49 21.51 11.92
CA ILE A 207 -7.36 22.53 12.52
C ILE A 207 -6.84 22.92 13.91
N GLY A 208 -6.54 21.95 14.75
CA GLY A 208 -6.01 22.17 16.11
C GLY A 208 -4.70 22.96 16.07
N ALA A 209 -3.75 22.60 15.22
CA ALA A 209 -2.47 23.26 15.06
C ALA A 209 -2.64 24.71 14.54
N ALA A 210 -3.55 24.95 13.58
CA ALA A 210 -3.83 26.29 13.06
C ALA A 210 -4.41 27.20 14.16
N LEU A 211 -5.42 26.72 14.89
CA LEU A 211 -6.07 27.49 15.96
C LEU A 211 -5.12 27.74 17.13
N ALA A 212 -4.34 26.77 17.56
CA ALA A 212 -3.36 26.91 18.63
C ALA A 212 -2.26 27.92 18.25
N SER A 213 -1.72 27.82 17.02
CA SER A 213 -0.68 28.75 16.53
C SER A 213 -1.24 30.17 16.39
N TYR A 214 -2.46 30.29 15.86
CA TYR A 214 -3.09 31.61 15.69
C TYR A 214 -3.47 32.22 17.05
N GLY A 215 -4.03 31.46 17.99
CA GLY A 215 -4.35 31.90 19.35
C GLY A 215 -3.09 32.35 20.11
N ALA A 216 -2.00 31.61 20.03
CA ALA A 216 -0.72 31.99 20.61
C ALA A 216 -0.19 33.31 20.02
N TYR A 217 -0.33 33.48 18.70
CA TYR A 217 0.07 34.73 18.04
C TYR A 217 -0.75 35.92 18.52
N LEU A 218 -2.08 35.81 18.60
CA LEU A 218 -2.93 36.88 19.10
C LEU A 218 -2.65 37.23 20.56
N THR A 219 -2.47 36.21 21.41
CA THR A 219 -2.14 36.41 22.82
C THR A 219 -0.81 37.11 22.98
N ALA A 220 0.22 36.65 22.27
CA ALA A 220 1.54 37.29 22.31
C ALA A 220 1.47 38.74 21.78
N ARG A 221 0.68 39.02 20.75
CA ARG A 221 0.46 40.37 20.22
C ARG A 221 -0.23 41.28 21.22
N ALA A 222 -1.21 40.78 21.99
CA ALA A 222 -1.90 41.54 23.01
C ALA A 222 -1.01 41.88 24.22
N VAL A 223 -0.10 41.01 24.58
CA VAL A 223 0.76 41.15 25.77
C VAL A 223 2.05 41.92 25.46
N LEU A 224 2.70 41.64 24.33
CA LEU A 224 4.03 42.13 24.00
C LEU A 224 4.05 43.26 22.93
N GLY A 225 2.90 43.57 22.37
CA GLY A 225 2.81 44.58 21.29
C GLY A 225 3.22 44.02 19.92
N THR A 226 3.58 44.91 18.97
CA THR A 226 3.81 44.54 17.54
C THR A 226 5.27 44.35 17.16
N GLY A 227 6.17 44.14 18.13
CA GLY A 227 7.61 44.04 17.91
C GLY A 227 8.10 42.76 17.23
N HIS A 228 9.38 42.73 16.87
CA HIS A 228 10.04 41.62 16.21
C HIS A 228 10.06 40.35 17.07
N ASP A 229 10.14 40.47 18.39
CA ASP A 229 10.18 39.35 19.36
C ASP A 229 8.89 38.56 19.40
N LEU A 230 7.77 39.16 19.02
CA LEU A 230 6.48 38.53 18.87
C LEU A 230 6.49 37.33 17.91
N ARG A 231 7.18 37.46 16.78
CA ARG A 231 7.26 36.42 15.75
C ARG A 231 8.11 35.24 16.22
N VAL A 232 9.12 35.48 17.03
CA VAL A 232 9.97 34.46 17.64
C VAL A 232 9.17 33.62 18.66
N LEU A 233 8.40 34.29 19.50
CA LEU A 233 7.55 33.62 20.49
C LEU A 233 6.46 32.76 19.84
N THR A 234 5.83 33.30 18.80
CA THR A 234 4.78 32.57 18.05
C THR A 234 5.32 31.33 17.34
N SER A 235 6.51 31.45 16.74
CA SER A 235 7.13 30.30 16.07
C SER A 235 7.53 29.21 17.08
N SER A 236 7.98 29.57 18.26
CA SER A 236 8.29 28.61 19.34
C SER A 236 7.02 27.92 19.84
N THR A 237 5.92 28.66 20.00
CA THR A 237 4.63 28.07 20.45
C THR A 237 4.02 27.18 19.37
N ALA A 238 4.10 27.56 18.11
CA ALA A 238 3.64 26.74 17.00
C ALA A 238 4.47 25.45 16.87
N PHE A 239 5.78 25.51 17.12
CA PHE A 239 6.64 24.37 17.18
C PHE A 239 6.20 23.37 18.27
N LEU A 240 5.91 23.87 19.47
CA LEU A 240 5.42 23.06 20.59
C LEU A 240 4.02 22.47 20.35
N ALA A 241 3.16 23.17 19.62
CA ALA A 241 1.80 22.71 19.30
C ALA A 241 1.75 21.66 18.18
N LEU A 242 2.84 21.51 17.43
CA LEU A 242 2.94 20.60 16.28
C LEU A 242 3.74 19.33 16.57
N ILE A 243 4.41 19.24 17.73
CA ILE A 243 5.08 18.05 18.25
C ILE A 243 4.09 17.18 19.05
#